data_0513a1df45b65d058078f06200614c99
#
_entry.id   0513a1df45b65d058078f06200614c99
#
_cell.length_a   1.000
_cell.length_b   1.000
_cell.length_c   1.000
_cell.angle_alpha   90.00
_cell.angle_beta   90.00
_cell.angle_gamma   90.00
#
_symmetry.space_group_name_H-M   'P 1'
#
loop_
_entity.id
_entity.type
_entity.pdbx_description
1 polymer ?
#
loop_
_entity_poly.entity_id
_entity_poly.type
_entity_poly.pdbx_seq_one_letter_code
_entity_poly.pdbx_strand_id
1 'polypeptide(L)'
;MHTALVTAMAALVGPTAEPVVLAVRGDVVVVQVGDVVLKAHESGTDASLLAARCKLAGDPRLGELFLPPLLGPVPVRDRLVTGWPLGVPVEPGPPDTLPMEDAGRMLAALHGFTADDFGGLPVAGAWERLERAVARVPSVGGADVVRRAFATVEPMRPGTALVHGDWHLGQLVARGGWRLIDVDDLGVGDPAWDLARPAALFAAGVLEPRAWSRLLDAYLDAGGTGIDRDDPWAALEGPARALVVQMAARALAAAERDGTALQPAQVALLEACERIASRHEPMPRG
;
A
#
# COMPACT_ATOMS: atom_id res chain seq x y z
N MET A 1 5.32 -4.02 -26.18
CA MET A 1 4.61 -5.15 -25.51
C MET A 1 3.31 -4.71 -24.83
N HIS A 2 3.25 -3.51 -24.23
CA HIS A 2 2.03 -3.02 -23.54
C HIS A 2 0.87 -2.66 -24.47
N THR A 3 1.09 -2.16 -25.69
CA THR A 3 0.03 -1.72 -26.60
C THR A 3 -1.03 -2.81 -26.85
N ALA A 4 -0.62 -4.04 -27.11
CA ALA A 4 -1.54 -5.13 -27.36
C ALA A 4 -2.34 -5.57 -26.10
N LEU A 5 -1.77 -5.41 -24.89
CA LEU A 5 -2.47 -5.62 -23.63
C LEU A 5 -3.49 -4.49 -23.40
N VAL A 6 -3.08 -3.23 -23.56
CA VAL A 6 -3.94 -2.05 -23.43
C VAL A 6 -5.16 -2.14 -24.36
N THR A 7 -4.96 -2.51 -25.63
CA THR A 7 -6.06 -2.71 -26.58
C THR A 7 -7.01 -3.83 -26.11
N ALA A 8 -6.47 -4.95 -25.63
CA ALA A 8 -7.29 -6.06 -25.14
C ALA A 8 -8.05 -5.68 -23.84
N MET A 9 -7.44 -4.88 -22.94
CA MET A 9 -8.12 -4.35 -21.77
C MET A 9 -9.26 -3.41 -22.16
N ALA A 10 -9.01 -2.46 -23.07
CA ALA A 10 -10.03 -1.50 -23.53
C ALA A 10 -11.25 -2.20 -24.13
N ALA A 11 -11.07 -3.32 -24.80
CA ALA A 11 -12.17 -4.10 -25.40
C ALA A 11 -13.16 -4.66 -24.33
N LEU A 12 -12.75 -4.77 -23.05
CA LEU A 12 -13.64 -5.21 -21.98
C LEU A 12 -14.75 -4.19 -21.65
N VAL A 13 -14.49 -2.91 -21.89
CA VAL A 13 -15.42 -1.80 -21.59
C VAL A 13 -16.23 -1.40 -22.83
N GLY A 14 -15.78 -1.80 -24.01
CA GLY A 14 -16.36 -1.44 -25.30
C GLY A 14 -15.77 -0.13 -25.88
N PRO A 15 -16.20 0.29 -27.06
CA PRO A 15 -15.59 1.39 -27.83
C PRO A 15 -16.06 2.77 -27.35
N THR A 16 -16.07 3.02 -26.04
CA THR A 16 -16.65 4.24 -25.47
C THR A 16 -15.66 5.41 -25.42
N ALA A 17 -14.35 5.14 -25.36
CA ALA A 17 -13.30 6.16 -25.33
C ALA A 17 -11.95 5.59 -25.72
N GLU A 18 -11.01 6.43 -26.14
CA GLU A 18 -9.61 6.08 -26.34
C GLU A 18 -8.99 5.71 -24.98
N PRO A 19 -8.22 4.59 -24.90
CA PRO A 19 -7.56 4.18 -23.67
C PRO A 19 -6.39 5.12 -23.31
N VAL A 20 -6.34 5.58 -22.07
CA VAL A 20 -5.25 6.39 -21.51
C VAL A 20 -4.49 5.54 -20.50
N VAL A 21 -3.19 5.33 -20.73
CA VAL A 21 -2.33 4.63 -19.76
C VAL A 21 -2.03 5.55 -18.59
N LEU A 22 -2.56 5.22 -17.41
CA LEU A 22 -2.36 5.99 -16.19
C LEU A 22 -1.05 5.62 -15.49
N ALA A 23 -0.69 4.33 -15.49
CA ALA A 23 0.54 3.85 -14.86
C ALA A 23 1.05 2.55 -15.49
N VAL A 24 2.38 2.41 -15.49
CA VAL A 24 3.07 1.14 -15.74
C VAL A 24 4.11 0.96 -14.64
N ARG A 25 4.00 -0.10 -13.85
CA ARG A 25 4.90 -0.39 -12.73
C ARG A 25 5.31 -1.87 -12.78
N GLY A 26 6.48 -2.12 -13.34
CA GLY A 26 6.88 -3.50 -13.65
C GLY A 26 5.86 -4.14 -14.61
N ASP A 27 5.22 -5.18 -14.13
CA ASP A 27 4.21 -5.92 -14.87
C ASP A 27 2.79 -5.34 -14.76
N VAL A 28 2.53 -4.50 -13.77
CA VAL A 28 1.21 -3.89 -13.55
C VAL A 28 0.98 -2.77 -14.56
N VAL A 29 -0.17 -2.81 -15.23
CA VAL A 29 -0.61 -1.76 -16.17
C VAL A 29 -1.98 -1.25 -15.73
N VAL A 30 -2.11 0.07 -15.60
CA VAL A 30 -3.38 0.72 -15.26
C VAL A 30 -3.80 1.62 -16.43
N VAL A 31 -5.03 1.41 -16.90
CA VAL A 31 -5.57 2.08 -18.08
C VAL A 31 -6.93 2.67 -17.75
N GLN A 32 -7.16 3.92 -18.13
CA GLN A 32 -8.49 4.54 -18.11
C GLN A 32 -9.15 4.38 -19.47
N VAL A 33 -10.44 4.02 -19.47
CA VAL A 33 -11.31 4.01 -20.64
C VAL A 33 -12.64 4.68 -20.26
N GLY A 34 -12.84 5.93 -20.65
CA GLY A 34 -13.98 6.73 -20.16
C GLY A 34 -13.99 6.85 -18.64
N ASP A 35 -15.07 6.44 -18.00
CA ASP A 35 -15.25 6.47 -16.54
C ASP A 35 -14.81 5.17 -15.82
N VAL A 36 -14.11 4.30 -16.52
CA VAL A 36 -13.61 3.01 -15.98
C VAL A 36 -12.09 3.00 -15.93
N VAL A 37 -11.55 2.53 -14.82
CA VAL A 37 -10.11 2.23 -14.66
C VAL A 37 -9.94 0.71 -14.66
N LEU A 38 -9.12 0.22 -15.56
CA LEU A 38 -8.76 -1.18 -15.69
C LEU A 38 -7.33 -1.39 -15.16
N LYS A 39 -7.16 -2.38 -14.29
CA LYS A 39 -5.85 -2.78 -13.74
C LYS A 39 -5.50 -4.20 -14.20
N ALA A 40 -4.44 -4.34 -14.98
CA ALA A 40 -3.80 -5.62 -15.21
C ALA A 40 -2.81 -5.89 -14.08
N HIS A 41 -3.03 -6.97 -13.35
CA HIS A 41 -2.23 -7.38 -12.19
C HIS A 41 -0.90 -8.03 -12.62
N GLU A 42 0.03 -8.25 -11.67
CA GLU A 42 1.30 -8.94 -11.94
C GLU A 42 1.05 -10.35 -12.53
N SER A 43 1.99 -10.84 -13.33
CA SER A 43 1.97 -12.23 -13.79
C SER A 43 2.00 -13.17 -12.59
N GLY A 44 1.19 -14.24 -12.65
CA GLY A 44 1.13 -15.22 -11.57
C GLY A 44 0.30 -14.80 -10.35
N THR A 45 -0.45 -13.68 -10.44
CA THR A 45 -1.43 -13.31 -9.40
C THR A 45 -2.44 -14.44 -9.21
N ASP A 46 -2.69 -14.85 -7.95
CA ASP A 46 -3.69 -15.85 -7.60
C ASP A 46 -5.09 -15.34 -7.89
N ALA A 47 -5.78 -16.00 -8.81
CA ALA A 47 -7.11 -15.60 -9.28
C ALA A 47 -8.17 -15.74 -8.17
N SER A 48 -8.07 -16.75 -7.32
CA SER A 48 -9.04 -17.01 -6.25
C SER A 48 -8.90 -15.98 -5.14
N LEU A 49 -7.66 -15.66 -4.77
CA LEU A 49 -7.34 -14.65 -3.76
C LEU A 49 -7.77 -13.26 -4.24
N LEU A 50 -7.46 -12.89 -5.49
CA LEU A 50 -7.88 -11.62 -6.06
C LEU A 50 -9.40 -11.52 -6.15
N ALA A 51 -10.10 -12.60 -6.54
CA ALA A 51 -11.55 -12.63 -6.59
C ALA A 51 -12.18 -12.45 -5.20
N ALA A 52 -11.62 -13.09 -4.17
CA ALA A 52 -12.06 -12.91 -2.79
C ALA A 52 -11.93 -11.45 -2.32
N ARG A 53 -10.80 -10.80 -2.63
CA ARG A 53 -10.54 -9.39 -2.31
C ARG A 53 -11.46 -8.43 -3.07
N CYS A 54 -11.69 -8.67 -4.36
CA CYS A 54 -12.66 -7.89 -5.14
C CYS A 54 -14.09 -8.05 -4.59
N LYS A 55 -14.49 -9.28 -4.24
CA LYS A 55 -15.79 -9.52 -3.61
C LYS A 55 -15.93 -8.77 -2.29
N LEU A 56 -14.90 -8.77 -1.47
CA LEU A 56 -14.86 -8.05 -0.20
C LEU A 56 -15.02 -6.54 -0.41
N ALA A 57 -14.24 -5.92 -1.31
CA ALA A 57 -14.37 -4.50 -1.63
C ALA A 57 -15.73 -4.12 -2.21
N GLY A 58 -16.44 -5.08 -2.82
CA GLY A 58 -17.81 -4.91 -3.32
C GLY A 58 -18.91 -5.17 -2.28
N ASP A 59 -18.55 -5.52 -1.03
CA ASP A 59 -19.55 -5.76 0.03
C ASP A 59 -20.24 -4.43 0.41
N PRO A 60 -21.59 -4.38 0.44
CA PRO A 60 -22.31 -3.15 0.76
C PRO A 60 -21.93 -2.50 2.09
N ARG A 61 -21.47 -3.26 3.09
CA ARG A 61 -20.99 -2.75 4.38
C ARG A 61 -19.73 -1.89 4.25
N LEU A 62 -18.94 -2.10 3.19
CA LEU A 62 -17.71 -1.37 2.88
C LEU A 62 -17.91 -0.29 1.80
N GLY A 63 -19.15 -0.07 1.33
CA GLY A 63 -19.44 0.85 0.23
C GLY A 63 -19.10 2.32 0.49
N GLU A 64 -19.02 2.72 1.77
CA GLU A 64 -18.52 4.05 2.14
C GLU A 64 -17.00 4.11 2.23
N LEU A 65 -16.31 2.97 2.26
CA LEU A 65 -14.85 2.89 2.37
C LEU A 65 -14.18 2.62 1.03
N PHE A 66 -14.71 1.68 0.23
CA PHE A 66 -14.10 1.28 -1.05
C PHE A 66 -14.94 1.70 -2.26
N LEU A 67 -14.28 1.92 -3.39
CA LEU A 67 -14.96 1.87 -4.67
C LEU A 67 -15.32 0.40 -4.97
N PRO A 68 -16.59 0.07 -5.24
CA PRO A 68 -16.94 -1.29 -5.61
C PRO A 68 -16.38 -1.62 -7.01
N PRO A 69 -15.88 -2.86 -7.24
CA PRO A 69 -15.42 -3.24 -8.56
C PRO A 69 -16.59 -3.30 -9.56
N LEU A 70 -16.35 -2.80 -10.77
CA LEU A 70 -17.26 -2.94 -11.90
C LEU A 70 -17.07 -4.26 -12.64
N LEU A 71 -15.83 -4.77 -12.59
CA LEU A 71 -15.42 -6.01 -13.22
C LEU A 71 -14.51 -6.77 -12.25
N GLY A 72 -14.85 -8.00 -11.93
CA GLY A 72 -14.01 -8.91 -11.16
C GLY A 72 -12.80 -9.35 -11.97
N PRO A 73 -11.91 -10.16 -11.41
CA PRO A 73 -10.73 -10.61 -12.13
C PRO A 73 -11.13 -11.48 -13.33
N VAL A 74 -10.82 -10.99 -14.51
CA VAL A 74 -11.00 -11.71 -15.77
C VAL A 74 -9.66 -11.95 -16.46
N PRO A 75 -9.44 -13.10 -17.09
CA PRO A 75 -8.22 -13.34 -17.83
C PRO A 75 -8.20 -12.51 -19.12
N VAL A 76 -7.13 -11.74 -19.31
CA VAL A 76 -6.83 -11.00 -20.55
C VAL A 76 -5.40 -11.32 -20.94
N ARG A 77 -5.22 -12.09 -22.00
CA ARG A 77 -3.93 -12.66 -22.39
C ARG A 77 -3.36 -13.51 -21.25
N ASP A 78 -2.19 -13.15 -20.75
CA ASP A 78 -1.46 -13.80 -19.67
C ASP A 78 -1.67 -13.11 -18.30
N ARG A 79 -2.66 -12.23 -18.19
CA ARG A 79 -2.92 -11.40 -17.01
C ARG A 79 -4.35 -11.52 -16.49
N LEU A 80 -4.51 -11.27 -15.21
CA LEU A 80 -5.82 -10.98 -14.63
C LEU A 80 -6.06 -9.47 -14.68
N VAL A 81 -7.25 -9.07 -15.10
CA VAL A 81 -7.67 -7.68 -15.19
C VAL A 81 -8.90 -7.45 -14.33
N THR A 82 -8.88 -6.39 -13.53
CA THR A 82 -10.03 -5.89 -12.77
C THR A 82 -10.46 -4.53 -13.27
N GLY A 83 -11.74 -4.18 -13.13
CA GLY A 83 -12.28 -2.89 -13.54
C GLY A 83 -12.94 -2.15 -12.38
N TRP A 84 -12.72 -0.85 -12.29
CA TRP A 84 -13.12 0.02 -11.19
C TRP A 84 -13.72 1.33 -11.72
N PRO A 85 -14.63 2.00 -10.98
CA PRO A 85 -15.04 3.35 -11.35
C PRO A 85 -13.85 4.31 -11.30
N LEU A 86 -13.82 5.27 -12.22
CA LEU A 86 -12.85 6.37 -12.17
C LEU A 86 -13.12 7.25 -10.95
N GLY A 87 -12.09 7.48 -10.14
CA GLY A 87 -12.07 8.48 -9.07
C GLY A 87 -10.97 9.51 -9.30
N VAL A 88 -11.08 10.66 -8.68
CA VAL A 88 -10.06 11.72 -8.73
C VAL A 88 -9.01 11.43 -7.64
N PRO A 89 -7.74 11.19 -8.00
CA PRO A 89 -6.70 10.91 -7.01
C PRO A 89 -6.42 12.11 -6.11
N VAL A 90 -5.77 11.86 -4.96
CA VAL A 90 -5.22 12.93 -4.12
C VAL A 90 -4.13 13.65 -4.90
N GLU A 91 -4.30 14.95 -5.11
CA GLU A 91 -3.31 15.79 -5.76
C GLU A 91 -2.13 16.05 -4.82
N PRO A 92 -0.88 15.97 -5.32
CA PRO A 92 0.28 16.43 -4.58
C PRO A 92 0.12 17.91 -4.21
N GLY A 93 0.33 18.25 -2.95
CA GLY A 93 0.15 19.61 -2.48
C GLY A 93 0.79 19.86 -1.11
N PRO A 94 0.64 21.09 -0.58
CA PRO A 94 1.07 21.39 0.78
C PRO A 94 0.46 20.42 1.80
N PRO A 95 1.16 20.07 2.87
CA PRO A 95 0.69 19.11 3.89
C PRO A 95 -0.70 19.44 4.44
N ASP A 96 -1.03 20.73 4.58
CA ASP A 96 -2.32 21.19 5.11
C ASP A 96 -3.51 20.92 4.16
N THR A 97 -3.26 20.67 2.87
CA THR A 97 -4.31 20.39 1.87
C THR A 97 -4.57 18.89 1.69
N LEU A 98 -3.71 18.05 2.24
CA LEU A 98 -3.86 16.59 2.14
C LEU A 98 -5.00 16.09 3.06
N PRO A 99 -5.80 15.10 2.63
CA PRO A 99 -6.97 14.61 3.36
C PRO A 99 -6.57 13.67 4.53
N MET A 100 -5.69 14.15 5.43
CA MET A 100 -5.12 13.33 6.50
C MET A 100 -6.17 12.90 7.52
N GLU A 101 -7.11 13.78 7.88
CA GLU A 101 -8.18 13.47 8.82
C GLU A 101 -9.20 12.49 8.23
N ASP A 102 -9.55 12.66 6.95
CA ASP A 102 -10.43 11.72 6.27
C ASP A 102 -9.78 10.33 6.19
N ALA A 103 -8.51 10.30 5.87
CA ALA A 103 -7.71 9.07 5.84
C ALA A 103 -7.70 8.37 7.22
N GLY A 104 -7.47 9.12 8.30
CA GLY A 104 -7.49 8.59 9.67
C GLY A 104 -8.85 8.00 10.03
N ARG A 105 -9.94 8.73 9.76
CA ARG A 105 -11.32 8.26 10.00
C ARG A 105 -11.66 7.00 9.18
N MET A 106 -11.25 6.97 7.91
CA MET A 106 -11.49 5.81 7.04
C MET A 106 -10.75 4.57 7.52
N LEU A 107 -9.50 4.69 7.94
CA LEU A 107 -8.74 3.59 8.52
C LEU A 107 -9.37 3.10 9.83
N ALA A 108 -9.80 3.99 10.72
CA ALA A 108 -10.48 3.59 11.95
C ALA A 108 -11.76 2.80 11.64
N ALA A 109 -12.57 3.27 10.68
CA ALA A 109 -13.78 2.57 10.25
C ALA A 109 -13.47 1.20 9.61
N LEU A 110 -12.40 1.10 8.79
CA LEU A 110 -11.96 -0.16 8.20
C LEU A 110 -11.54 -1.16 9.28
N HIS A 111 -10.73 -0.73 10.23
CA HIS A 111 -10.21 -1.57 11.32
C HIS A 111 -11.28 -1.96 12.35
N GLY A 112 -12.46 -1.36 12.29
CA GLY A 112 -13.63 -1.77 13.06
C GLY A 112 -14.27 -3.08 12.58
N PHE A 113 -13.95 -3.55 11.37
CA PHE A 113 -14.41 -4.84 10.85
C PHE A 113 -13.41 -5.95 11.17
N THR A 114 -13.94 -7.15 11.34
CA THR A 114 -13.17 -8.36 11.65
C THR A 114 -13.42 -9.48 10.65
N ALA A 115 -12.64 -10.55 10.71
CA ALA A 115 -12.84 -11.74 9.88
C ALA A 115 -14.23 -12.36 10.05
N ASP A 116 -14.80 -12.30 11.25
CA ASP A 116 -16.09 -12.90 11.58
C ASP A 116 -17.25 -12.19 10.86
N ASP A 117 -17.09 -10.89 10.57
CA ASP A 117 -18.10 -10.12 9.85
C ASP A 117 -18.32 -10.63 8.42
N PHE A 118 -17.34 -11.32 7.82
CA PHE A 118 -17.35 -11.70 6.41
C PHE A 118 -17.30 -13.22 6.18
N GLY A 119 -17.35 -14.03 7.24
CA GLY A 119 -17.34 -15.51 7.13
C GLY A 119 -16.00 -16.09 6.69
N GLY A 120 -14.91 -15.38 6.96
CA GLY A 120 -13.56 -15.73 6.62
C GLY A 120 -12.96 -14.81 5.55
N LEU A 121 -11.75 -14.37 5.77
CA LEU A 121 -11.02 -13.42 4.92
C LEU A 121 -9.59 -13.93 4.66
N PRO A 122 -8.99 -13.56 3.52
CA PRO A 122 -7.57 -13.82 3.30
C PRO A 122 -6.73 -13.04 4.32
N VAL A 123 -5.53 -13.52 4.57
CA VAL A 123 -4.50 -12.77 5.30
C VAL A 123 -4.05 -11.58 4.45
N ALA A 124 -3.82 -10.44 5.10
CA ALA A 124 -3.30 -9.25 4.43
C ALA A 124 -1.91 -9.47 3.84
N GLY A 125 -1.67 -8.95 2.64
CA GLY A 125 -0.46 -9.21 1.86
C GLY A 125 0.77 -8.37 2.24
N ALA A 126 0.70 -7.56 3.29
CA ALA A 126 1.74 -6.60 3.67
C ALA A 126 3.11 -7.25 3.91
N TRP A 127 3.15 -8.36 4.66
CA TRP A 127 4.39 -9.08 4.95
C TRP A 127 5.02 -9.69 3.70
N GLU A 128 4.23 -10.42 2.92
CA GLU A 128 4.71 -11.05 1.68
C GLU A 128 5.24 -9.99 0.69
N ARG A 129 4.63 -8.80 0.67
CA ARG A 129 5.10 -7.70 -0.15
C ARG A 129 6.47 -7.18 0.31
N LEU A 130 6.71 -7.07 1.63
CA LEU A 130 8.01 -6.72 2.19
C LEU A 130 9.07 -7.75 1.75
N GLU A 131 8.80 -9.03 1.94
CA GLU A 131 9.72 -10.12 1.53
C GLU A 131 10.03 -10.06 0.03
N ARG A 132 9.02 -9.90 -0.81
CA ARG A 132 9.21 -9.75 -2.27
C ARG A 132 10.04 -8.51 -2.61
N ALA A 133 9.85 -7.38 -1.91
CA ALA A 133 10.64 -6.17 -2.15
C ALA A 133 12.11 -6.38 -1.81
N VAL A 134 12.41 -7.00 -0.67
CA VAL A 134 13.77 -7.30 -0.24
C VAL A 134 14.46 -8.33 -1.15
N ALA A 135 13.72 -9.37 -1.57
CA ALA A 135 14.24 -10.38 -2.51
C ALA A 135 14.62 -9.78 -3.88
N ARG A 136 13.97 -8.69 -4.28
CA ARG A 136 14.22 -7.99 -5.56
C ARG A 136 15.27 -6.87 -5.45
N VAL A 137 15.91 -6.66 -4.28
CA VAL A 137 16.97 -5.65 -4.13
C VAL A 137 18.16 -6.00 -5.01
N PRO A 138 18.55 -5.14 -5.96
CA PRO A 138 19.69 -5.39 -6.83
C PRO A 138 21.02 -5.37 -6.07
N SER A 139 22.10 -5.86 -6.69
CA SER A 139 23.45 -5.82 -6.11
C SER A 139 24.11 -4.47 -6.33
N VAL A 140 23.59 -3.43 -5.68
CA VAL A 140 24.06 -2.03 -5.78
C VAL A 140 24.42 -1.48 -4.40
N GLY A 141 25.03 -0.29 -4.37
CA GLY A 141 25.32 0.40 -3.10
C GLY A 141 24.05 0.56 -2.25
N GLY A 142 24.16 0.27 -0.94
CA GLY A 142 23.02 0.31 0.00
C GLY A 142 22.23 -1.00 0.13
N ALA A 143 22.39 -1.95 -0.80
CA ALA A 143 21.68 -3.23 -0.77
C ALA A 143 21.93 -4.02 0.53
N ASP A 144 23.17 -4.06 0.99
CA ASP A 144 23.56 -4.79 2.22
C ASP A 144 22.95 -4.15 3.47
N VAL A 145 22.82 -2.82 3.48
CA VAL A 145 22.18 -2.10 4.57
C VAL A 145 20.70 -2.50 4.66
N VAL A 146 19.99 -2.54 3.54
CA VAL A 146 18.59 -2.95 3.47
C VAL A 146 18.43 -4.39 3.95
N ARG A 147 19.30 -5.33 3.52
CA ARG A 147 19.24 -6.73 3.95
C ARG A 147 19.54 -6.90 5.45
N ARG A 148 20.54 -6.18 5.98
CA ARG A 148 20.81 -6.19 7.42
C ARG A 148 19.66 -5.63 8.23
N ALA A 149 19.08 -4.50 7.80
CA ALA A 149 17.91 -3.93 8.44
C ALA A 149 16.72 -4.92 8.41
N PHE A 150 16.48 -5.58 7.28
CA PHE A 150 15.42 -6.60 7.17
C PHE A 150 15.63 -7.77 8.15
N ALA A 151 16.85 -8.21 8.34
CA ALA A 151 17.17 -9.30 9.28
C ALA A 151 16.82 -8.99 10.75
N THR A 152 16.57 -7.72 11.08
CA THR A 152 16.12 -7.27 12.42
C THR A 152 14.60 -7.04 12.52
N VAL A 153 13.87 -7.17 11.40
CA VAL A 153 12.41 -6.97 11.38
C VAL A 153 11.71 -8.27 11.78
N GLU A 154 10.86 -8.18 12.78
CA GLU A 154 10.04 -9.32 13.19
C GLU A 154 8.86 -9.53 12.22
N PRO A 155 8.45 -10.80 12.00
CA PRO A 155 7.26 -11.09 11.22
C PRO A 155 6.02 -10.38 11.76
N MET A 156 5.09 -10.07 10.84
CA MET A 156 3.80 -9.48 11.20
C MET A 156 3.06 -10.39 12.20
N ARG A 157 2.59 -9.79 13.29
CA ARG A 157 1.76 -10.49 14.26
C ARG A 157 0.40 -10.84 13.63
N PRO A 158 -0.19 -11.99 13.98
CA PRO A 158 -1.56 -12.28 13.58
C PRO A 158 -2.49 -11.20 14.10
N GLY A 159 -3.41 -10.74 13.26
CA GLY A 159 -4.47 -9.81 13.61
C GLY A 159 -5.81 -10.36 13.15
N THR A 160 -6.89 -9.79 13.67
CA THR A 160 -8.27 -10.17 13.32
C THR A 160 -9.02 -9.04 12.62
N ALA A 161 -8.46 -7.84 12.61
CA ALA A 161 -9.08 -6.69 11.97
C ALA A 161 -8.93 -6.73 10.45
N LEU A 162 -9.88 -6.13 9.75
CA LEU A 162 -9.76 -5.88 8.33
C LEU A 162 -8.79 -4.73 8.10
N VAL A 163 -7.74 -4.96 7.31
CA VAL A 163 -6.72 -3.97 6.96
C VAL A 163 -6.55 -3.86 5.45
N HIS A 164 -6.15 -2.69 5.00
CA HIS A 164 -5.87 -2.44 3.57
C HIS A 164 -4.61 -3.20 3.11
N GLY A 165 -3.60 -3.28 3.98
CA GLY A 165 -2.34 -3.99 3.76
C GLY A 165 -1.29 -3.24 2.92
N ASP A 166 -1.63 -2.19 2.15
CA ASP A 166 -0.71 -1.25 1.47
C ASP A 166 -1.21 0.19 1.51
N TRP A 167 -1.68 0.62 2.65
CA TRP A 167 -2.26 1.95 2.72
C TRP A 167 -1.22 3.08 2.53
N HIS A 168 -1.59 4.06 1.73
CA HIS A 168 -0.95 5.38 1.59
C HIS A 168 -1.93 6.33 0.88
N LEU A 169 -1.67 7.64 0.88
CA LEU A 169 -2.56 8.64 0.26
C LEU A 169 -2.85 8.39 -1.23
N GLY A 170 -1.95 7.76 -1.95
CA GLY A 170 -2.19 7.36 -3.35
C GLY A 170 -3.21 6.22 -3.51
N GLN A 171 -3.72 5.65 -2.41
CA GLN A 171 -4.82 4.68 -2.40
C GLN A 171 -6.18 5.34 -2.08
N LEU A 172 -6.21 6.67 -2.03
CA LEU A 172 -7.44 7.45 -1.89
C LEU A 172 -7.81 8.13 -3.20
N VAL A 173 -9.09 8.03 -3.55
CA VAL A 173 -9.68 8.79 -4.66
C VAL A 173 -11.00 9.43 -4.22
N ALA A 174 -11.33 10.60 -4.78
CA ALA A 174 -12.59 11.25 -4.55
C ALA A 174 -13.63 10.80 -5.60
N ARG A 175 -14.77 10.23 -5.13
CA ARG A 175 -15.94 9.91 -5.91
C ARG A 175 -17.17 9.88 -5.00
N GLY A 176 -17.86 11.03 -4.86
CA GLY A 176 -18.95 11.18 -3.88
C GLY A 176 -18.47 11.09 -2.42
N GLY A 177 -17.24 11.53 -2.15
CA GLY A 177 -16.46 11.39 -0.93
C GLY A 177 -15.17 10.65 -1.20
N TRP A 178 -14.29 10.54 -0.21
CA TRP A 178 -13.07 9.76 -0.31
C TRP A 178 -13.37 8.25 -0.30
N ARG A 179 -12.66 7.49 -1.13
CA ARG A 179 -12.78 6.03 -1.24
C ARG A 179 -11.38 5.43 -1.35
N LEU A 180 -11.22 4.26 -0.75
CA LEU A 180 -10.03 3.40 -0.90
C LEU A 180 -10.08 2.65 -2.23
N ILE A 181 -8.92 2.48 -2.83
CA ILE A 181 -8.68 1.67 -4.03
C ILE A 181 -7.52 0.73 -3.79
N ASP A 182 -7.24 -0.15 -4.76
CA ASP A 182 -6.11 -1.10 -4.73
C ASP A 182 -6.20 -2.14 -3.61
N VAL A 183 -7.01 -3.16 -3.86
CA VAL A 183 -7.32 -4.23 -2.91
C VAL A 183 -6.35 -5.41 -2.93
N ASP A 184 -5.20 -5.29 -3.61
CA ASP A 184 -4.28 -6.41 -3.84
C ASP A 184 -3.75 -7.05 -2.56
N ASP A 185 -3.77 -6.34 -1.43
CA ASP A 185 -3.30 -6.81 -0.14
C ASP A 185 -4.37 -6.75 0.96
N LEU A 186 -5.62 -6.42 0.58
CA LEU A 186 -6.75 -6.34 1.50
C LEU A 186 -6.99 -7.69 2.19
N GLY A 187 -7.13 -7.70 3.52
CA GLY A 187 -7.36 -8.91 4.28
C GLY A 187 -7.31 -8.71 5.79
N VAL A 188 -7.24 -9.79 6.55
CA VAL A 188 -7.07 -9.72 8.00
C VAL A 188 -5.61 -9.51 8.37
N GLY A 189 -5.39 -8.64 9.34
CA GLY A 189 -4.05 -8.31 9.80
C GLY A 189 -4.04 -7.45 11.06
N ASP A 190 -2.83 -7.00 11.41
CA ASP A 190 -2.64 -6.03 12.48
C ASP A 190 -2.85 -4.61 11.93
N PRO A 191 -3.81 -3.83 12.47
CA PRO A 191 -4.12 -2.47 12.02
C PRO A 191 -2.93 -1.50 12.02
N ALA A 192 -1.93 -1.72 12.88
CA ALA A 192 -0.73 -0.89 12.93
C ALA A 192 0.03 -0.87 11.58
N TRP A 193 -0.13 -1.91 10.73
CA TRP A 193 0.52 -1.96 9.41
C TRP A 193 -0.04 -0.93 8.42
N ASP A 194 -1.30 -0.57 8.49
CA ASP A 194 -1.85 0.49 7.64
C ASP A 194 -1.38 1.88 8.08
N LEU A 195 -1.07 2.07 9.35
CA LEU A 195 -0.47 3.29 9.89
C LEU A 195 1.06 3.32 9.74
N ALA A 196 1.67 2.19 9.42
CA ALA A 196 3.13 2.03 9.40
C ALA A 196 3.84 2.88 8.36
N ARG A 197 3.26 3.08 7.16
CA ARG A 197 3.91 3.88 6.11
C ARG A 197 4.00 5.35 6.49
N PRO A 198 2.93 6.05 6.90
CA PRO A 198 3.06 7.42 7.40
C PRO A 198 3.94 7.51 8.64
N ALA A 199 3.89 6.54 9.57
CA ALA A 199 4.79 6.49 10.73
C ALA A 199 6.27 6.37 10.31
N ALA A 200 6.58 5.52 9.33
CA ALA A 200 7.92 5.35 8.78
C ALA A 200 8.44 6.64 8.11
N LEU A 201 7.60 7.30 7.33
CA LEU A 201 7.94 8.57 6.67
C LEU A 201 8.15 9.70 7.69
N PHE A 202 7.34 9.75 8.75
CA PHE A 202 7.52 10.68 9.87
C PHE A 202 8.84 10.41 10.60
N ALA A 203 9.13 9.16 10.97
CA ALA A 203 10.38 8.77 11.65
C ALA A 203 11.63 9.01 10.79
N ALA A 204 11.49 8.95 9.46
CA ALA A 204 12.56 9.28 8.51
C ALA A 204 12.70 10.78 8.23
N GLY A 205 11.85 11.64 8.80
CA GLY A 205 11.86 13.09 8.57
C GLY A 205 11.33 13.52 7.20
N VAL A 206 10.57 12.65 6.52
CA VAL A 206 9.99 12.90 5.19
C VAL A 206 8.56 13.45 5.30
N LEU A 207 7.76 12.92 6.23
CA LEU A 207 6.41 13.40 6.50
C LEU A 207 6.46 14.48 7.61
N GLU A 208 5.83 15.62 7.35
CA GLU A 208 5.73 16.69 8.34
C GLU A 208 4.98 16.27 9.60
N PRO A 209 5.44 16.74 10.80
CA PRO A 209 4.80 16.42 12.09
C PRO A 209 3.30 16.75 12.13
N ARG A 210 2.88 17.89 11.56
CA ARG A 210 1.45 18.30 11.55
C ARG A 210 0.60 17.34 10.71
N ALA A 211 1.08 16.92 9.53
CA ALA A 211 0.35 15.96 8.70
C ALA A 211 0.22 14.60 9.43
N TRP A 212 1.29 14.14 10.08
CA TRP A 212 1.27 12.94 10.90
C TRP A 212 0.26 13.04 12.06
N SER A 213 0.30 14.14 12.85
CA SER A 213 -0.64 14.33 13.97
C SER A 213 -2.10 14.36 13.51
N ARG A 214 -2.40 15.07 12.41
CA ARG A 214 -3.77 15.12 11.85
C ARG A 214 -4.32 13.73 11.50
N LEU A 215 -3.50 12.87 10.88
CA LEU A 215 -3.88 11.49 10.59
C LEU A 215 -4.14 10.70 11.87
N LEU A 216 -3.17 10.76 12.80
CA LEU A 216 -3.16 9.96 14.02
C LEU A 216 -4.31 10.35 14.94
N ASP A 217 -4.49 11.67 15.19
CA ASP A 217 -5.56 12.18 16.04
C ASP A 217 -6.94 11.81 15.46
N ALA A 218 -7.15 11.99 14.16
CA ALA A 218 -8.40 11.63 13.51
C ALA A 218 -8.67 10.10 13.55
N TYR A 219 -7.64 9.27 13.44
CA TYR A 219 -7.75 7.83 13.61
C TYR A 219 -8.20 7.44 15.03
N LEU A 220 -7.54 7.99 16.04
CA LEU A 220 -7.82 7.72 17.44
C LEU A 220 -9.18 8.29 17.89
N ASP A 221 -9.52 9.50 17.45
CA ASP A 221 -10.80 10.15 17.77
C ASP A 221 -11.99 9.42 17.12
N ALA A 222 -11.77 8.75 16.00
CA ALA A 222 -12.76 7.89 15.35
C ALA A 222 -12.84 6.47 15.93
N GLY A 223 -12.10 6.18 17.02
CA GLY A 223 -12.13 4.89 17.71
C GLY A 223 -11.22 3.83 17.08
N GLY A 224 -10.19 4.24 16.36
CA GLY A 224 -9.21 3.31 15.80
C GLY A 224 -8.49 2.50 16.87
N THR A 225 -8.40 1.18 16.67
CA THR A 225 -7.94 0.21 17.69
C THR A 225 -6.52 -0.29 17.49
N GLY A 226 -5.85 0.11 16.40
CA GLY A 226 -4.52 -0.41 16.03
C GLY A 226 -3.36 0.09 16.88
N ILE A 227 -3.58 1.16 17.64
CA ILE A 227 -2.55 1.81 18.46
C ILE A 227 -3.16 2.36 19.75
N ASP A 228 -2.34 2.49 20.79
CA ASP A 228 -2.70 3.18 22.02
C ASP A 228 -2.43 4.69 21.87
N ARG A 229 -3.30 5.54 22.45
CA ARG A 229 -3.14 7.01 22.41
C ARG A 229 -1.93 7.47 23.22
N ASP A 230 -1.68 6.84 24.36
CA ASP A 230 -0.62 7.24 25.27
C ASP A 230 0.76 6.76 24.80
N ASP A 231 0.80 5.60 24.12
CA ASP A 231 2.03 5.05 23.52
C ASP A 231 1.77 4.43 22.13
N PRO A 232 1.56 5.23 21.09
CA PRO A 232 1.31 4.73 19.75
C PRO A 232 2.50 3.95 19.17
N TRP A 233 3.73 4.26 19.61
CA TRP A 233 4.94 3.63 19.11
C TRP A 233 5.12 2.20 19.61
N ALA A 234 4.50 1.80 20.71
CA ALA A 234 4.51 0.40 21.15
C ALA A 234 3.99 -0.57 20.07
N ALA A 235 3.01 -0.16 19.28
CA ALA A 235 2.48 -0.94 18.16
C ALA A 235 3.13 -0.59 16.81
N LEU A 236 3.54 0.66 16.60
CA LEU A 236 4.01 1.17 15.31
C LEU A 236 5.49 0.88 15.03
N GLU A 237 6.34 0.72 16.04
CA GLU A 237 7.80 0.63 15.84
C GLU A 237 8.19 -0.52 14.89
N GLY A 238 7.68 -1.72 15.11
CA GLY A 238 7.96 -2.88 14.26
C GLY A 238 7.48 -2.70 12.82
N PRO A 239 6.17 -2.45 12.60
CA PRO A 239 5.62 -2.17 11.27
C PRO A 239 6.29 -0.98 10.56
N ALA A 240 6.61 0.12 11.25
CA ALA A 240 7.29 1.26 10.66
C ALA A 240 8.70 0.90 10.17
N ARG A 241 9.48 0.14 10.95
CA ARG A 241 10.78 -0.39 10.51
C ARG A 241 10.65 -1.26 9.25
N ALA A 242 9.65 -2.15 9.23
CA ALA A 242 9.34 -2.98 8.07
C ALA A 242 9.07 -2.14 6.82
N LEU A 243 8.27 -1.08 6.94
CA LEU A 243 7.94 -0.20 5.81
C LEU A 243 9.12 0.68 5.39
N VAL A 244 10.00 1.13 6.30
CA VAL A 244 11.27 1.78 5.93
C VAL A 244 12.09 0.86 5.04
N VAL A 245 12.28 -0.40 5.46
CA VAL A 245 13.03 -1.41 4.70
C VAL A 245 12.39 -1.67 3.33
N GLN A 246 11.06 -1.85 3.29
CA GLN A 246 10.33 -2.06 2.03
C GLN A 246 10.48 -0.89 1.06
N MET A 247 10.33 0.34 1.55
CA MET A 247 10.43 1.54 0.70
C MET A 247 11.86 1.74 0.20
N ALA A 248 12.87 1.52 1.04
CA ALA A 248 14.28 1.59 0.64
C ALA A 248 14.62 0.51 -0.41
N ALA A 249 14.15 -0.73 -0.22
CA ALA A 249 14.31 -1.82 -1.19
C ALA A 249 13.72 -1.46 -2.55
N ARG A 250 12.50 -0.93 -2.57
CA ARG A 250 11.81 -0.51 -3.80
C ARG A 250 12.50 0.69 -4.47
N ALA A 251 13.03 1.62 -3.67
CA ALA A 251 13.78 2.78 -4.19
C ALA A 251 15.05 2.34 -4.91
N LEU A 252 15.84 1.43 -4.32
CA LEU A 252 17.04 0.88 -4.96
C LEU A 252 16.70 0.14 -6.27
N ALA A 253 15.67 -0.71 -6.25
CA ALA A 253 15.25 -1.46 -7.43
C ALA A 253 14.72 -0.54 -8.55
N ALA A 254 14.05 0.56 -8.21
CA ALA A 254 13.58 1.55 -9.17
C ALA A 254 14.74 2.36 -9.76
N ALA A 255 15.64 2.85 -8.91
CA ALA A 255 16.81 3.64 -9.34
C ALA A 255 17.70 2.85 -10.31
N GLU A 256 17.96 1.57 -9.99
CA GLU A 256 18.75 0.68 -10.86
C GLU A 256 18.06 0.43 -12.20
N ARG A 257 16.77 0.09 -12.18
CA ARG A 257 15.99 -0.16 -13.42
C ARG A 257 15.94 1.05 -14.33
N ASP A 258 15.76 2.24 -13.73
CA ASP A 258 15.51 3.49 -14.47
C ASP A 258 16.83 4.26 -14.75
N GLY A 259 17.98 3.78 -14.23
CA GLY A 259 19.29 4.42 -14.38
C GLY A 259 19.33 5.80 -13.73
N THR A 260 18.60 6.03 -12.62
CA THR A 260 18.46 7.34 -11.97
C THR A 260 19.11 7.35 -10.59
N ALA A 261 19.50 8.56 -10.13
CA ALA A 261 19.95 8.75 -8.76
C ALA A 261 18.76 8.71 -7.78
N LEU A 262 19.04 8.28 -6.53
CA LEU A 262 18.06 8.34 -5.46
C LEU A 262 17.68 9.78 -5.14
N GLN A 263 16.38 10.01 -4.94
CA GLN A 263 15.86 11.30 -4.47
C GLN A 263 16.15 11.50 -2.96
N PRO A 264 16.18 12.73 -2.44
CA PRO A 264 16.48 12.99 -1.03
C PRO A 264 15.67 12.17 -0.03
N ALA A 265 14.36 12.01 -0.26
CA ALA A 265 13.51 11.16 0.59
C ALA A 265 13.91 9.68 0.56
N GLN A 266 14.38 9.18 -0.59
CA GLN A 266 14.86 7.79 -0.72
C GLN A 266 16.21 7.60 -0.03
N VAL A 267 17.08 8.60 -0.07
CA VAL A 267 18.34 8.61 0.70
C VAL A 267 18.04 8.56 2.20
N ALA A 268 17.10 9.38 2.70
CA ALA A 268 16.69 9.38 4.10
C ALA A 268 16.16 7.99 4.57
N LEU A 269 15.48 7.25 3.68
CA LEU A 269 15.05 5.88 3.98
C LEU A 269 16.23 4.91 4.10
N LEU A 270 17.28 5.04 3.28
CA LEU A 270 18.50 4.23 3.41
C LEU A 270 19.24 4.54 4.70
N GLU A 271 19.39 5.81 5.06
CA GLU A 271 19.98 6.23 6.34
C GLU A 271 19.15 5.69 7.54
N ALA A 272 17.82 5.65 7.40
CA ALA A 272 16.97 5.01 8.41
C ALA A 272 17.22 3.50 8.50
N CYS A 273 17.46 2.80 7.38
CA CYS A 273 17.88 1.39 7.39
C CYS A 273 19.23 1.20 8.10
N GLU A 274 20.19 2.10 7.94
CA GLU A 274 21.46 2.07 8.68
C GLU A 274 21.23 2.16 10.18
N ARG A 275 20.38 3.09 10.63
CA ARG A 275 20.02 3.22 12.06
C ARG A 275 19.30 2.00 12.61
N ILE A 276 18.44 1.35 11.80
CA ILE A 276 17.75 0.11 12.18
C ILE A 276 18.74 -1.03 12.33
N ALA A 277 19.64 -1.23 11.38
CA ALA A 277 20.65 -2.29 11.39
C ALA A 277 21.62 -2.16 12.57
N SER A 278 22.11 -0.93 12.87
CA SER A 278 23.10 -0.69 13.92
C SER A 278 22.58 -0.89 15.34
N ARG A 279 21.28 -0.78 15.58
CA ARG A 279 20.69 -1.04 16.92
C ARG A 279 20.76 -2.51 17.35
N HIS A 280 21.02 -3.44 16.43
CA HIS A 280 21.08 -4.89 16.67
C HIS A 280 22.50 -5.45 16.55
N GLU A 281 23.50 -4.63 16.26
CA GLU A 281 24.88 -5.08 16.35
C GLU A 281 25.26 -5.23 17.83
N PRO A 282 25.71 -6.45 18.27
CA PRO A 282 26.20 -6.62 19.64
C PRO A 282 27.39 -5.68 19.82
N MET A 283 27.39 -4.91 20.92
CA MET A 283 28.52 -4.09 21.32
C MET A 283 29.79 -4.94 21.25
N PRO A 284 30.88 -4.48 20.61
CA PRO A 284 32.13 -5.20 20.59
C PRO A 284 32.53 -5.51 22.04
N ARG A 285 32.72 -6.77 22.34
CA ARG A 285 33.25 -7.20 23.66
C ARG A 285 34.68 -6.66 23.73
N GLY A 286 34.88 -5.57 24.48
CA GLY A 286 36.18 -5.02 24.82
C GLY A 286 37.00 -5.98 25.66
#